data_83a264aec49c1017640724a502595c86
#
_entry.id   83a264aec49c1017640724a502595c86
#
_cell.length_a   1.000
_cell.length_b   1.000
_cell.length_c   1.000
_cell.angle_alpha   90.00
_cell.angle_beta   90.00
_cell.angle_gamma   90.00
#
_symmetry.space_group_name_H-M   'P 1'
#
loop_
_entity.id
_entity.type
_entity.pdbx_description
1 polymer ?
#
loop_
_entity_poly.entity_id
_entity_poly.type
_entity_poly.pdbx_seq_one_letter_code
_entity_poly.pdbx_strand_id
1 'polypeptide(L)'
;MANVIRLRKGLNINLKGRASEQVSKTVVSGEYALVPDGFVGVTPKVVVHEGDYVKAGDALFVNKHYPDVKFSSPVSGQVVAVERGERRKVLCVKVKAEDEQHYQSFDTLDVKAAEGSQVIDLLLKAGLFGYINQLPYAVSTNPTVMPKAIFVSALRDMPLAADFEVELKGNEEAFQTGLTALSRIAKTYLGIGAKQQAAALVNAKNVEVNVFDGPCPAGNVGVQVNHINPVNKGEVVWTVNPSAVIFFGRLFMTGKVDLTRTVAVAGSMVKEPSYVSTLVGTPLSVILDSKLTTNEHVRIINGNPLTGVKSSLNDFLSPCASEVTVIPEGDNVNEILGWIMPRFGQFSTSKSYFSWLCKGKEYDLDARIKGGERHMIMSGEYDKVLPMDIYAEYLIKAIITGDIDRQEQLGIYEVSPEDFAVAEFVDSSKLELQRIVRDGLNVLRKENA
;
A
#
# COMPACT_ATOMS: atom_id res chain seq x y z
N MET A 1 -8.28 24.83 13.52
CA MET A 1 -6.88 24.38 13.58
C MET A 1 -6.88 22.89 13.42
N ALA A 2 -5.98 22.33 12.58
CA ALA A 2 -5.86 20.88 12.47
C ALA A 2 -5.41 20.28 13.81
N ASN A 3 -5.96 19.13 14.17
CA ASN A 3 -5.55 18.38 15.35
C ASN A 3 -4.15 17.79 15.13
N VAL A 4 -3.23 17.97 16.08
CA VAL A 4 -1.85 17.48 15.99
C VAL A 4 -1.65 16.31 16.94
N ILE A 5 -1.40 15.14 16.39
CA ILE A 5 -1.15 13.90 17.13
C ILE A 5 0.35 13.62 17.11
N ARG A 6 0.96 13.63 18.30
CA ARG A 6 2.41 13.40 18.46
C ARG A 6 2.69 11.98 18.86
N LEU A 7 3.42 11.26 18.03
CA LEU A 7 3.83 9.89 18.26
C LEU A 7 5.30 9.85 18.72
N ARG A 8 5.56 9.08 19.77
CA ARG A 8 6.92 8.92 20.33
C ARG A 8 7.55 7.58 20.01
N LYS A 9 6.74 6.55 19.79
CA LYS A 9 7.16 5.21 19.43
C LYS A 9 7.30 5.12 17.91
N GLY A 10 8.24 4.31 17.43
CA GLY A 10 8.49 4.11 16.01
C GLY A 10 9.98 4.05 15.68
N LEU A 11 10.31 3.85 14.42
CA LEU A 11 11.67 3.74 13.95
C LEU A 11 11.81 4.22 12.51
N ASN A 12 12.63 5.25 12.29
CA ASN A 12 13.01 5.68 10.96
C ASN A 12 14.22 4.87 10.48
N ILE A 13 14.09 4.22 9.34
CA ILE A 13 15.17 3.45 8.71
C ILE A 13 15.60 4.21 7.46
N ASN A 14 16.71 4.93 7.56
CA ASN A 14 17.24 5.75 6.48
C ASN A 14 17.96 4.87 5.45
N LEU A 15 17.26 4.43 4.43
CA LEU A 15 17.83 3.66 3.33
C LEU A 15 18.35 4.57 2.23
N LYS A 16 19.46 4.18 1.62
CA LYS A 16 20.06 4.83 0.46
C LYS A 16 19.18 4.64 -0.78
N GLY A 17 19.10 5.69 -1.61
CA GLY A 17 18.42 5.62 -2.90
C GLY A 17 16.97 6.11 -2.86
N ARG A 18 16.67 7.09 -2.01
CA ARG A 18 15.38 7.79 -2.05
C ARG A 18 15.20 8.52 -3.38
N ALA A 19 14.00 8.42 -3.96
CA ALA A 19 13.67 9.11 -5.21
C ALA A 19 13.74 10.63 -5.05
N SER A 20 14.39 11.30 -6.01
CA SER A 20 14.37 12.76 -6.11
C SER A 20 12.98 13.23 -6.54
N GLU A 21 12.54 14.41 -6.09
CA GLU A 21 11.18 14.94 -6.36
C GLU A 21 10.91 15.29 -7.85
N GLN A 22 11.73 14.81 -8.76
CA GLN A 22 11.59 15.06 -10.19
C GLN A 22 10.87 13.88 -10.85
N VAL A 23 9.83 14.18 -11.62
CA VAL A 23 9.20 13.21 -12.53
C VAL A 23 10.05 13.15 -13.80
N SER A 24 10.81 12.07 -13.97
CA SER A 24 11.82 11.96 -15.03
C SER A 24 11.22 11.72 -16.40
N LYS A 25 10.17 10.91 -16.51
CA LYS A 25 9.51 10.56 -17.77
C LYS A 25 8.12 9.97 -17.56
N THR A 26 7.31 10.01 -18.61
CA THR A 26 6.12 9.16 -18.74
C THR A 26 6.55 7.82 -19.34
N VAL A 27 6.14 6.74 -18.67
CA VAL A 27 6.43 5.37 -19.09
C VAL A 27 5.17 4.76 -19.68
N VAL A 28 5.23 4.39 -20.96
CA VAL A 28 4.15 3.76 -21.71
C VAL A 28 4.59 2.36 -22.11
N SER A 29 3.68 1.40 -22.07
CA SER A 29 3.89 0.02 -22.50
C SER A 29 2.88 -0.36 -23.56
N GLY A 30 3.24 -1.30 -24.42
CA GLY A 30 2.30 -1.93 -25.35
C GLY A 30 1.41 -3.00 -24.70
N GLU A 31 1.72 -3.41 -23.45
CA GLU A 31 0.96 -4.40 -22.70
C GLU A 31 0.83 -3.98 -21.24
N TYR A 32 -0.33 -4.22 -20.66
CA TYR A 32 -0.63 -3.95 -19.25
C TYR A 32 -1.32 -5.17 -18.65
N ALA A 33 -1.18 -5.35 -17.34
CA ALA A 33 -1.90 -6.43 -16.66
C ALA A 33 -2.51 -5.97 -15.33
N LEU A 34 -3.73 -6.39 -15.08
CA LEU A 34 -4.33 -6.20 -13.77
C LEU A 34 -4.13 -7.47 -12.93
N VAL A 35 -3.50 -7.28 -11.76
CA VAL A 35 -3.10 -8.35 -10.84
C VAL A 35 -4.09 -8.42 -9.68
N PRO A 36 -4.90 -9.49 -9.54
CA PRO A 36 -5.91 -9.60 -8.48
C PRO A 36 -5.33 -9.63 -7.07
N ASP A 37 -4.12 -10.17 -6.88
CA ASP A 37 -3.44 -10.24 -5.58
C ASP A 37 -3.13 -8.85 -5.00
N GLY A 38 -3.14 -7.79 -5.82
CA GLY A 38 -3.06 -6.41 -5.36
C GLY A 38 -4.31 -5.93 -4.60
N PHE A 39 -5.41 -6.68 -4.64
CA PHE A 39 -6.66 -6.41 -3.92
C PHE A 39 -6.87 -7.47 -2.85
N VAL A 40 -6.39 -7.21 -1.66
CA VAL A 40 -6.39 -8.18 -0.55
C VAL A 40 -7.81 -8.64 -0.21
N GLY A 41 -7.98 -9.94 -0.03
CA GLY A 41 -9.28 -10.56 0.34
C GLY A 41 -10.26 -10.73 -0.81
N VAL A 42 -9.91 -10.36 -2.04
CA VAL A 42 -10.70 -10.59 -3.24
C VAL A 42 -10.47 -11.98 -3.80
N THR A 43 -11.55 -12.69 -4.10
CA THR A 43 -11.52 -13.92 -4.90
C THR A 43 -11.93 -13.57 -6.32
N PRO A 44 -11.01 -13.50 -7.29
CA PRO A 44 -11.33 -13.02 -8.62
C PRO A 44 -12.16 -14.04 -9.42
N LYS A 45 -13.21 -13.55 -10.06
CA LYS A 45 -13.94 -14.24 -11.13
C LYS A 45 -13.74 -13.43 -12.40
N VAL A 46 -12.93 -13.94 -13.33
CA VAL A 46 -12.69 -13.30 -14.63
C VAL A 46 -13.97 -13.28 -15.43
N VAL A 47 -14.27 -12.14 -16.08
CA VAL A 47 -15.48 -11.91 -16.87
C VAL A 47 -15.18 -11.66 -18.35
N VAL A 48 -13.92 -11.77 -18.75
CA VAL A 48 -13.42 -11.64 -20.14
C VAL A 48 -12.72 -12.91 -20.58
N HIS A 49 -12.55 -13.08 -21.89
CA HIS A 49 -11.83 -14.19 -22.51
C HIS A 49 -10.65 -13.67 -23.34
N GLU A 50 -9.68 -14.53 -23.60
CA GLU A 50 -8.61 -14.22 -24.55
C GLU A 50 -9.21 -13.94 -25.93
N GLY A 51 -8.77 -12.84 -26.54
CA GLY A 51 -9.31 -12.34 -27.80
C GLY A 51 -10.39 -11.28 -27.67
N ASP A 52 -11.01 -11.11 -26.49
CA ASP A 52 -12.01 -10.08 -26.28
C ASP A 52 -11.40 -8.68 -26.38
N TYR A 53 -12.16 -7.74 -26.97
CA TYR A 53 -11.82 -6.33 -26.98
C TYR A 53 -12.43 -5.66 -25.73
N VAL A 54 -11.63 -4.84 -25.03
CA VAL A 54 -12.06 -4.07 -23.85
C VAL A 54 -11.69 -2.61 -23.99
N LYS A 55 -12.51 -1.72 -23.43
CA LYS A 55 -12.20 -0.31 -23.26
C LYS A 55 -11.53 -0.07 -21.92
N ALA A 56 -10.80 1.03 -21.77
CA ALA A 56 -10.37 1.50 -20.46
C ALA A 56 -11.62 1.77 -19.58
N GLY A 57 -11.72 1.10 -18.44
CA GLY A 57 -12.91 1.14 -17.57
C GLY A 57 -13.83 -0.08 -17.69
N ASP A 58 -13.68 -0.95 -18.68
CA ASP A 58 -14.42 -2.21 -18.73
C ASP A 58 -13.89 -3.20 -17.69
N ALA A 59 -14.80 -3.98 -17.10
CA ALA A 59 -14.42 -4.94 -16.05
C ALA A 59 -13.62 -6.13 -16.63
N LEU A 60 -12.46 -6.41 -16.07
CA LEU A 60 -11.66 -7.60 -16.37
C LEU A 60 -12.03 -8.79 -15.48
N PHE A 61 -12.27 -8.54 -14.22
CA PHE A 61 -12.76 -9.51 -13.25
C PHE A 61 -13.63 -8.84 -12.19
N VAL A 62 -14.38 -9.65 -11.46
CA VAL A 62 -15.22 -9.23 -10.33
C VAL A 62 -14.85 -10.02 -9.08
N ASN A 63 -15.22 -9.51 -7.90
CA ASN A 63 -15.13 -10.30 -6.69
C ASN A 63 -16.19 -11.40 -6.69
N LYS A 64 -15.81 -12.66 -6.57
CA LYS A 64 -16.73 -13.81 -6.57
C LYS A 64 -17.80 -13.74 -5.48
N HIS A 65 -17.45 -13.18 -4.32
CA HIS A 65 -18.36 -13.06 -3.17
C HIS A 65 -19.30 -11.86 -3.29
N TYR A 66 -18.85 -10.79 -3.97
CA TYR A 66 -19.60 -9.56 -4.21
C TYR A 66 -19.46 -9.18 -5.69
N PRO A 67 -20.27 -9.77 -6.59
CA PRO A 67 -20.12 -9.62 -8.05
C PRO A 67 -20.25 -8.17 -8.55
N ASP A 68 -20.89 -7.30 -7.79
CA ASP A 68 -21.00 -5.88 -8.11
C ASP A 68 -19.67 -5.14 -7.94
N VAL A 69 -18.74 -5.69 -7.17
CA VAL A 69 -17.37 -5.16 -7.03
C VAL A 69 -16.55 -5.62 -8.22
N LYS A 70 -16.44 -4.74 -9.20
CA LYS A 70 -15.69 -4.91 -10.45
C LYS A 70 -14.27 -4.35 -10.32
N PHE A 71 -13.41 -4.79 -11.23
CA PHE A 71 -12.02 -4.30 -11.36
C PHE A 71 -11.75 -4.03 -12.84
N SER A 72 -11.48 -2.76 -13.14
CA SER A 72 -11.50 -2.25 -14.50
C SER A 72 -10.15 -2.31 -15.19
N SER A 73 -10.17 -2.49 -16.52
CA SER A 73 -9.00 -2.39 -17.38
C SER A 73 -8.39 -0.99 -17.31
N PRO A 74 -7.06 -0.88 -17.15
CA PRO A 74 -6.36 0.40 -17.20
C PRO A 74 -6.27 0.99 -18.62
N VAL A 75 -6.44 0.16 -19.65
CA VAL A 75 -6.26 0.52 -21.06
C VAL A 75 -7.35 -0.09 -21.93
N SER A 76 -7.55 0.48 -23.13
CA SER A 76 -8.29 -0.19 -24.18
C SER A 76 -7.39 -1.06 -25.04
N GLY A 77 -7.95 -2.14 -25.54
CA GLY A 77 -7.26 -3.07 -26.42
C GLY A 77 -7.76 -4.49 -26.31
N GLN A 78 -6.95 -5.44 -26.76
CA GLN A 78 -7.30 -6.86 -26.80
C GLN A 78 -6.77 -7.59 -25.56
N VAL A 79 -7.62 -8.39 -24.91
CA VAL A 79 -7.20 -9.33 -23.87
C VAL A 79 -6.34 -10.42 -24.53
N VAL A 80 -5.05 -10.47 -24.18
CA VAL A 80 -4.10 -11.40 -24.79
C VAL A 80 -3.87 -12.65 -23.95
N ALA A 81 -4.05 -12.57 -22.63
CA ALA A 81 -3.90 -13.71 -21.75
C ALA A 81 -4.67 -13.57 -20.43
N VAL A 82 -5.16 -14.68 -19.92
CA VAL A 82 -5.64 -14.85 -18.55
C VAL A 82 -4.71 -15.85 -17.86
N GLU A 83 -3.63 -15.34 -17.25
CA GLU A 83 -2.62 -16.21 -16.64
C GLU A 83 -3.15 -16.83 -15.36
N ARG A 84 -2.90 -18.13 -15.22
CA ARG A 84 -3.33 -18.90 -14.05
C ARG A 84 -2.15 -19.70 -13.49
N GLY A 85 -2.02 -19.67 -12.19
CA GLY A 85 -1.07 -20.47 -11.44
C GLY A 85 -1.67 -21.78 -10.93
N GLU A 86 -1.05 -22.30 -9.88
CA GLU A 86 -1.50 -23.52 -9.22
C GLU A 86 -2.97 -23.43 -8.79
N ARG A 87 -3.68 -24.55 -8.82
CA ARG A 87 -5.11 -24.67 -8.49
C ARG A 87 -6.00 -23.68 -9.25
N ARG A 88 -5.58 -23.29 -10.46
CA ARG A 88 -6.28 -22.32 -11.34
C ARG A 88 -6.42 -20.90 -10.71
N LYS A 89 -5.58 -20.53 -9.73
CA LYS A 89 -5.54 -19.18 -9.20
C LYS A 89 -5.25 -18.19 -10.35
N VAL A 90 -6.06 -17.16 -10.50
CA VAL A 90 -5.83 -16.09 -11.47
C VAL A 90 -4.63 -15.27 -11.01
N LEU A 91 -3.58 -15.23 -11.80
CA LEU A 91 -2.38 -14.43 -11.53
C LEU A 91 -2.52 -13.02 -12.07
N CYS A 92 -2.90 -12.90 -13.34
CA CYS A 92 -3.19 -11.61 -13.96
C CYS A 92 -4.08 -11.76 -15.19
N VAL A 93 -4.68 -10.64 -15.61
CA VAL A 93 -5.37 -10.49 -16.90
C VAL A 93 -4.58 -9.45 -17.70
N LYS A 94 -4.03 -9.87 -18.85
CA LYS A 94 -3.18 -9.06 -19.72
C LYS A 94 -3.98 -8.46 -20.87
N VAL A 95 -3.76 -7.18 -21.12
CA VAL A 95 -4.37 -6.43 -22.21
C VAL A 95 -3.27 -5.79 -23.05
N LYS A 96 -3.26 -6.09 -24.33
CA LYS A 96 -2.41 -5.41 -25.31
C LYS A 96 -3.07 -4.07 -25.66
N ALA A 97 -2.41 -2.98 -25.28
CA ALA A 97 -2.95 -1.65 -25.47
C ALA A 97 -2.97 -1.24 -26.95
N GLU A 98 -3.94 -0.43 -27.30
CA GLU A 98 -4.00 0.29 -28.57
C GLU A 98 -3.27 1.64 -28.48
N ASP A 99 -2.84 2.16 -29.62
CA ASP A 99 -2.19 3.49 -29.68
C ASP A 99 -3.18 4.60 -29.30
N GLU A 100 -4.43 4.50 -29.79
CA GLU A 100 -5.53 5.41 -29.45
C GLU A 100 -6.43 4.77 -28.39
N GLN A 101 -6.52 5.40 -27.21
CA GLN A 101 -7.25 4.83 -26.10
C GLN A 101 -8.75 5.15 -26.15
N HIS A 102 -9.58 4.13 -26.07
CA HIS A 102 -11.02 4.21 -25.98
C HIS A 102 -11.50 3.97 -24.53
N TYR A 103 -12.34 4.87 -24.04
CA TYR A 103 -12.85 4.82 -22.67
C TYR A 103 -14.30 4.35 -22.61
N GLN A 104 -14.60 3.53 -21.60
CA GLN A 104 -15.98 3.35 -21.16
C GLN A 104 -16.46 4.69 -20.59
N SER A 105 -17.63 5.15 -21.04
CA SER A 105 -18.23 6.40 -20.57
C SER A 105 -19.15 6.12 -19.38
N PHE A 106 -18.97 6.87 -18.31
CA PHE A 106 -19.82 6.88 -17.13
C PHE A 106 -20.43 8.28 -16.95
N ASP A 107 -21.52 8.36 -16.19
CA ASP A 107 -22.09 9.64 -15.85
C ASP A 107 -21.13 10.45 -14.96
N THR A 108 -21.03 11.74 -15.18
CA THR A 108 -20.36 12.65 -14.24
C THR A 108 -21.28 12.92 -13.04
N LEU A 109 -20.70 13.15 -11.87
CA LEU A 109 -21.44 13.35 -10.65
C LEU A 109 -21.04 14.67 -9.98
N ASP A 110 -22.00 15.55 -9.74
CA ASP A 110 -21.75 16.70 -8.86
C ASP A 110 -21.65 16.21 -7.40
N VAL A 111 -20.43 15.93 -6.97
CA VAL A 111 -20.13 15.40 -5.64
C VAL A 111 -20.57 16.33 -4.49
N LYS A 112 -20.85 17.62 -4.77
CA LYS A 112 -21.34 18.55 -3.75
C LYS A 112 -22.83 18.36 -3.45
N ALA A 113 -23.60 17.92 -4.44
CA ALA A 113 -25.04 17.69 -4.32
C ALA A 113 -25.39 16.20 -4.18
N ALA A 114 -24.45 15.30 -4.46
CA ALA A 114 -24.68 13.86 -4.50
C ALA A 114 -24.95 13.27 -3.12
N GLU A 115 -25.74 12.20 -3.10
CA GLU A 115 -25.91 11.31 -1.94
C GLU A 115 -24.81 10.25 -1.92
N GLY A 116 -24.47 9.72 -0.72
CA GLY A 116 -23.45 8.69 -0.56
C GLY A 116 -23.71 7.41 -1.35
N SER A 117 -25.00 7.02 -1.50
CA SER A 117 -25.43 5.89 -2.32
C SER A 117 -25.04 6.07 -3.80
N GLN A 118 -25.23 7.26 -4.36
CA GLN A 118 -24.89 7.56 -5.76
C GLN A 118 -23.36 7.50 -5.98
N VAL A 119 -22.57 7.93 -4.98
CA VAL A 119 -21.10 7.81 -5.02
C VAL A 119 -20.69 6.35 -5.06
N ILE A 120 -21.26 5.51 -4.17
CA ILE A 120 -20.96 4.06 -4.12
C ILE A 120 -21.35 3.39 -5.44
N ASP A 121 -22.57 3.66 -5.95
CA ASP A 121 -23.08 3.07 -7.18
C ASP A 121 -22.18 3.39 -8.39
N LEU A 122 -21.69 4.63 -8.50
CA LEU A 122 -20.82 5.01 -9.59
C LEU A 122 -19.43 4.35 -9.47
N LEU A 123 -18.87 4.26 -8.25
CA LEU A 123 -17.62 3.54 -8.00
C LEU A 123 -17.73 2.05 -8.32
N LEU A 124 -18.86 1.40 -8.00
CA LEU A 124 -19.17 0.01 -8.34
C LEU A 124 -19.27 -0.18 -9.86
N LYS A 125 -20.04 0.68 -10.54
CA LYS A 125 -20.19 0.64 -12.00
C LYS A 125 -18.87 0.80 -12.73
N ALA A 126 -18.03 1.74 -12.27
CA ALA A 126 -16.74 2.07 -12.88
C ALA A 126 -15.61 1.09 -12.48
N GLY A 127 -15.87 0.13 -11.58
CA GLY A 127 -14.88 -0.84 -11.14
C GLY A 127 -13.76 -0.26 -10.26
N LEU A 128 -14.03 0.85 -9.58
CA LEU A 128 -13.08 1.50 -8.67
C LEU A 128 -13.39 1.24 -7.20
N PHE A 129 -14.56 0.71 -6.87
CA PHE A 129 -14.95 0.42 -5.48
C PHE A 129 -13.97 -0.56 -4.80
N GLY A 130 -13.37 -1.48 -5.55
CA GLY A 130 -12.38 -2.45 -5.05
C GLY A 130 -11.10 -1.84 -4.48
N TYR A 131 -10.82 -0.54 -4.72
CA TYR A 131 -9.72 0.21 -4.12
C TYR A 131 -10.00 0.69 -2.69
N ILE A 132 -11.22 0.50 -2.20
CA ILE A 132 -11.59 0.78 -0.82
C ILE A 132 -11.33 -0.48 0.00
N ASN A 133 -10.59 -0.35 1.09
CA ASN A 133 -10.35 -1.41 2.05
C ASN A 133 -11.13 -1.15 3.34
N GLN A 134 -11.23 -2.15 4.19
CA GLN A 134 -11.87 -2.03 5.50
C GLN A 134 -10.98 -2.52 6.63
N LEU A 135 -11.13 -1.90 7.79
CA LEU A 135 -10.75 -2.46 9.08
C LEU A 135 -12.05 -2.79 9.85
N PRO A 136 -12.10 -3.87 10.59
CA PRO A 136 -11.06 -4.89 10.76
C PRO A 136 -10.77 -5.68 9.49
N TYR A 137 -9.79 -6.56 9.55
CA TYR A 137 -9.33 -7.50 8.52
C TYR A 137 -8.38 -6.94 7.46
N ALA A 138 -8.31 -5.63 7.21
CA ALA A 138 -7.48 -5.01 6.17
C ALA A 138 -7.64 -5.73 4.81
N VAL A 139 -8.85 -5.76 4.29
CA VAL A 139 -9.25 -6.38 3.02
C VAL A 139 -10.13 -5.44 2.21
N SER A 140 -10.25 -5.68 0.91
CA SER A 140 -11.22 -4.97 0.06
C SER A 140 -12.63 -5.06 0.66
N THR A 141 -13.31 -3.92 0.73
CA THR A 141 -14.55 -3.79 1.51
C THR A 141 -15.75 -4.45 0.85
N ASN A 142 -16.73 -4.76 1.69
CA ASN A 142 -18.06 -5.20 1.29
C ASN A 142 -18.97 -3.98 1.05
N PRO A 143 -19.57 -3.81 -0.13
CA PRO A 143 -20.40 -2.66 -0.43
C PRO A 143 -21.71 -2.59 0.37
N THR A 144 -22.13 -3.70 1.01
CA THR A 144 -23.37 -3.76 1.80
C THR A 144 -23.19 -3.28 3.25
N VAL A 145 -21.93 -3.12 3.72
CA VAL A 145 -21.63 -2.71 5.09
C VAL A 145 -21.12 -1.27 5.09
N MET A 146 -21.94 -0.38 5.62
CA MET A 146 -21.58 1.04 5.71
C MET A 146 -20.57 1.29 6.81
N PRO A 147 -19.55 2.11 6.57
CA PRO A 147 -18.53 2.41 7.55
C PRO A 147 -18.99 3.45 8.56
N LYS A 148 -18.50 3.39 9.79
CA LYS A 148 -18.67 4.48 10.77
C LYS A 148 -17.83 5.71 10.41
N ALA A 149 -16.73 5.52 9.67
CA ALA A 149 -15.84 6.57 9.20
C ALA A 149 -14.98 6.08 8.03
N ILE A 150 -14.41 7.03 7.28
CA ILE A 150 -13.47 6.77 6.19
C ILE A 150 -12.13 7.44 6.52
N PHE A 151 -11.02 6.74 6.31
CA PHE A 151 -9.67 7.24 6.56
C PHE A 151 -8.84 7.25 5.28
N VAL A 152 -8.18 8.39 5.05
CA VAL A 152 -7.21 8.56 3.96
C VAL A 152 -5.89 9.01 4.60
N SER A 153 -4.82 8.24 4.45
CA SER A 153 -3.48 8.66 4.89
C SER A 153 -2.68 9.18 3.70
N ALA A 154 -2.39 10.49 3.72
CA ALA A 154 -1.49 11.13 2.76
C ALA A 154 -0.03 11.13 3.23
N LEU A 155 0.24 10.72 4.47
CA LEU A 155 1.59 10.52 4.99
C LEU A 155 2.09 9.14 4.60
N ARG A 156 3.21 9.11 3.88
CA ARG A 156 3.95 7.90 3.53
C ARG A 156 5.34 7.99 4.13
N ASP A 157 5.59 7.28 5.21
CA ASP A 157 6.83 7.38 6.00
C ASP A 157 7.62 6.06 6.10
N MET A 158 7.18 5.02 5.38
CA MET A 158 7.95 3.79 5.23
C MET A 158 9.29 4.06 4.53
N PRO A 159 10.33 3.26 4.78
CA PRO A 159 11.62 3.42 4.11
C PRO A 159 11.48 3.42 2.59
N LEU A 160 12.05 4.42 1.92
CA LEU A 160 11.99 4.63 0.47
C LEU A 160 10.58 4.83 -0.11
N ALA A 161 9.56 5.04 0.72
CA ALA A 161 8.22 5.31 0.26
C ALA A 161 8.16 6.58 -0.61
N ALA A 162 7.27 6.58 -1.58
CA ALA A 162 6.99 7.72 -2.44
C ALA A 162 6.39 8.87 -1.64
N ASP A 163 6.84 10.09 -1.88
CA ASP A 163 6.20 11.27 -1.34
C ASP A 163 4.89 11.56 -2.07
N PHE A 164 3.79 11.59 -1.34
CA PHE A 164 2.49 11.83 -1.96
C PHE A 164 2.35 13.25 -2.51
N GLU A 165 3.06 14.25 -1.98
CA GLU A 165 3.03 15.61 -2.52
C GLU A 165 3.53 15.68 -3.97
N VAL A 166 4.44 14.77 -4.37
CA VAL A 166 4.90 14.66 -5.77
C VAL A 166 3.80 14.11 -6.68
N GLU A 167 3.07 13.09 -6.24
CA GLU A 167 1.94 12.51 -6.99
C GLU A 167 0.75 13.47 -7.05
N LEU A 168 0.58 14.29 -6.02
CA LEU A 168 -0.50 15.27 -5.90
C LEU A 168 -0.37 16.43 -6.89
N LYS A 169 0.86 16.81 -7.27
CA LYS A 169 1.11 17.92 -8.22
C LYS A 169 0.35 17.71 -9.53
N GLY A 170 -0.55 18.65 -9.85
CA GLY A 170 -1.42 18.59 -11.02
C GLY A 170 -2.68 17.72 -10.86
N ASN A 171 -2.88 17.12 -9.68
CA ASN A 171 -4.05 16.30 -9.34
C ASN A 171 -4.86 16.87 -8.17
N GLU A 172 -4.58 18.10 -7.74
CA GLU A 172 -5.15 18.71 -6.54
C GLU A 172 -6.68 18.77 -6.59
N GLU A 173 -7.23 19.15 -7.75
CA GLU A 173 -8.68 19.26 -7.97
C GLU A 173 -9.34 17.87 -7.92
N ALA A 174 -8.74 16.87 -8.58
CA ALA A 174 -9.23 15.50 -8.57
C ALA A 174 -9.19 14.92 -7.14
N PHE A 175 -8.09 15.15 -6.42
CA PHE A 175 -7.96 14.71 -5.03
C PHE A 175 -9.02 15.33 -4.13
N GLN A 176 -9.25 16.66 -4.22
CA GLN A 176 -10.28 17.35 -3.46
C GLN A 176 -11.69 16.86 -3.82
N THR A 177 -11.96 16.60 -5.10
CA THR A 177 -13.24 16.04 -5.58
C THR A 177 -13.47 14.65 -5.01
N GLY A 178 -12.44 13.78 -5.02
CA GLY A 178 -12.50 12.45 -4.42
C GLY A 178 -12.74 12.49 -2.90
N LEU A 179 -12.06 13.37 -2.17
CA LEU A 179 -12.30 13.59 -0.73
C LEU A 179 -13.73 14.05 -0.45
N THR A 180 -14.25 14.98 -1.27
CA THR A 180 -15.62 15.47 -1.13
C THR A 180 -16.64 14.34 -1.39
N ALA A 181 -16.38 13.49 -2.38
CA ALA A 181 -17.24 12.33 -2.65
C ALA A 181 -17.25 11.34 -1.46
N LEU A 182 -16.09 11.00 -0.92
CA LEU A 182 -15.98 10.12 0.25
C LEU A 182 -16.73 10.69 1.47
N SER A 183 -16.66 12.00 1.68
CA SER A 183 -17.37 12.68 2.77
C SER A 183 -18.90 12.61 2.67
N ARG A 184 -19.45 12.27 1.50
CA ARG A 184 -20.89 12.02 1.32
C ARG A 184 -21.32 10.64 1.82
N ILE A 185 -20.38 9.69 1.85
CA ILE A 185 -20.64 8.34 2.33
C ILE A 185 -20.61 8.30 3.86
N ALA A 186 -19.53 8.81 4.47
CA ALA A 186 -19.36 8.85 5.92
C ALA A 186 -18.35 9.95 6.32
N LYS A 187 -18.28 10.24 7.63
CA LYS A 187 -17.28 11.16 8.16
C LYS A 187 -15.88 10.72 7.71
N THR A 188 -15.17 11.62 7.02
CA THR A 188 -13.88 11.31 6.40
C THR A 188 -12.76 12.06 7.11
N TYR A 189 -11.70 11.33 7.46
CA TYR A 189 -10.49 11.83 8.08
C TYR A 189 -9.33 11.78 7.08
N LEU A 190 -8.57 12.86 7.00
CA LEU A 190 -7.34 12.95 6.22
C LEU A 190 -6.15 13.07 7.17
N GLY A 191 -5.29 12.05 7.18
CA GLY A 191 -4.03 12.06 7.91
C GLY A 191 -2.91 12.64 7.06
N ILE A 192 -2.21 13.65 7.58
CA ILE A 192 -1.06 14.27 6.93
C ILE A 192 0.14 14.30 7.88
N GLY A 193 1.35 14.41 7.35
CA GLY A 193 2.57 14.56 8.12
C GLY A 193 2.83 16.02 8.51
N ALA A 194 3.48 16.25 9.64
CA ALA A 194 3.82 17.61 10.13
C ALA A 194 4.72 18.41 9.17
N LYS A 195 5.41 17.74 8.24
CA LYS A 195 6.28 18.38 7.24
C LYS A 195 5.60 18.64 5.90
N GLN A 196 4.45 18.05 5.64
CA GLN A 196 3.70 18.25 4.40
C GLN A 196 3.05 19.64 4.39
N GLN A 197 3.19 20.36 3.28
CA GLN A 197 2.77 21.77 3.17
C GLN A 197 1.86 22.02 1.95
N ALA A 198 1.60 21.03 1.11
CA ALA A 198 0.73 21.21 -0.04
C ALA A 198 -0.65 21.73 0.38
N ALA A 199 -1.08 22.83 -0.23
CA ALA A 199 -2.34 23.51 0.12
C ALA A 199 -3.56 22.56 0.01
N ALA A 200 -3.54 21.64 -0.94
CA ALA A 200 -4.60 20.65 -1.13
C ALA A 200 -4.69 19.63 0.02
N LEU A 201 -3.62 19.46 0.81
CA LEU A 201 -3.60 18.64 2.01
C LEU A 201 -4.00 19.45 3.27
N VAL A 202 -3.27 20.53 3.49
CA VAL A 202 -3.44 21.35 4.72
C VAL A 202 -4.81 22.04 4.77
N ASN A 203 -5.33 22.46 3.63
CA ASN A 203 -6.60 23.17 3.48
C ASN A 203 -7.69 22.29 2.84
N ALA A 204 -7.58 20.96 2.91
CA ALA A 204 -8.58 20.04 2.37
C ALA A 204 -9.97 20.34 2.95
N LYS A 205 -10.98 20.37 2.08
CA LYS A 205 -12.37 20.72 2.46
C LYS A 205 -13.22 19.46 2.58
N ASN A 206 -14.28 19.57 3.39
CA ASN A 206 -15.27 18.52 3.63
C ASN A 206 -14.72 17.27 4.34
N VAL A 207 -13.50 17.34 4.86
CA VAL A 207 -12.84 16.30 5.65
C VAL A 207 -12.21 16.87 6.89
N GLU A 208 -11.97 16.06 7.91
CA GLU A 208 -11.24 16.45 9.10
C GLU A 208 -9.76 16.14 8.93
N VAL A 209 -8.94 17.18 8.84
CA VAL A 209 -7.49 17.06 8.69
C VAL A 209 -6.82 16.85 10.04
N ASN A 210 -6.05 15.78 10.18
CA ASN A 210 -5.26 15.44 11.35
C ASN A 210 -3.77 15.36 10.98
N VAL A 211 -2.93 16.03 11.77
CA VAL A 211 -1.48 16.08 11.54
C VAL A 211 -0.79 15.06 12.44
N PHE A 212 -0.04 14.14 11.84
CA PHE A 212 0.76 13.16 12.55
C PHE A 212 2.23 13.61 12.59
N ASP A 213 2.77 13.75 13.79
CA ASP A 213 4.14 14.15 14.06
C ASP A 213 4.86 13.04 14.83
N GLY A 214 5.71 12.29 14.18
CA GLY A 214 6.43 11.18 14.77
C GLY A 214 7.23 10.37 13.78
N PRO A 215 7.93 9.32 14.25
CA PRO A 215 8.67 8.39 13.40
C PRO A 215 7.72 7.40 12.71
N CYS A 216 8.22 6.71 11.68
CA CYS A 216 7.54 5.57 11.06
C CYS A 216 7.17 4.51 12.13
N PRO A 217 5.93 3.99 12.15
CA PRO A 217 4.90 4.03 11.10
C PRO A 217 3.76 5.04 11.36
N ALA A 218 4.05 6.31 11.60
CA ALA A 218 3.03 7.36 11.77
C ALA A 218 2.09 7.48 10.54
N GLY A 219 2.58 7.11 9.36
CA GLY A 219 1.86 7.13 8.10
C GLY A 219 0.89 5.97 7.90
N ASN A 220 0.98 4.90 8.68
CA ASN A 220 0.08 3.76 8.53
C ASN A 220 -1.34 4.15 8.90
N VAL A 221 -2.28 3.79 8.03
CA VAL A 221 -3.67 4.13 8.26
C VAL A 221 -4.25 3.45 9.50
N GLY A 222 -3.80 2.23 9.84
CA GLY A 222 -4.19 1.54 11.08
C GLY A 222 -3.79 2.32 12.33
N VAL A 223 -2.56 2.86 12.36
CA VAL A 223 -2.08 3.76 13.44
C VAL A 223 -2.97 4.99 13.55
N GLN A 224 -3.32 5.60 12.42
CA GLN A 224 -4.17 6.79 12.40
C GLN A 224 -5.60 6.51 12.89
N VAL A 225 -6.17 5.37 12.47
CA VAL A 225 -7.48 4.89 12.95
C VAL A 225 -7.47 4.68 14.45
N ASN A 226 -6.45 3.98 14.98
CA ASN A 226 -6.32 3.71 16.42
C ASN A 226 -6.30 4.99 17.27
N HIS A 227 -5.66 6.08 16.78
CA HIS A 227 -5.57 7.34 17.51
C HIS A 227 -6.79 8.26 17.39
N ILE A 228 -7.58 8.12 16.30
CA ILE A 228 -8.70 9.04 16.01
C ILE A 228 -10.04 8.41 16.36
N ASN A 229 -10.27 7.19 15.90
CA ASN A 229 -11.54 6.49 16.03
C ASN A 229 -11.32 4.97 15.92
N PRO A 230 -10.78 4.34 16.98
CA PRO A 230 -10.43 2.92 17.01
C PRO A 230 -11.63 2.02 16.68
N VAL A 231 -11.36 0.86 16.09
CA VAL A 231 -12.36 -0.09 15.62
C VAL A 231 -12.63 -1.14 16.66
N ASN A 232 -13.89 -1.28 17.08
CA ASN A 232 -14.33 -2.32 17.98
C ASN A 232 -15.01 -3.48 17.22
N LYS A 233 -15.27 -4.59 17.92
CA LYS A 233 -16.04 -5.72 17.39
C LYS A 233 -17.41 -5.25 16.87
N GLY A 234 -17.74 -5.64 15.63
CA GLY A 234 -18.98 -5.23 14.96
C GLY A 234 -18.97 -3.87 14.31
N GLU A 235 -17.90 -3.09 14.46
CA GLU A 235 -17.73 -1.82 13.74
C GLU A 235 -16.86 -2.01 12.49
N VAL A 236 -17.07 -1.13 11.51
CA VAL A 236 -16.28 -1.09 10.28
C VAL A 236 -15.86 0.34 9.99
N VAL A 237 -14.59 0.54 9.64
CA VAL A 237 -14.10 1.76 9.00
C VAL A 237 -13.57 1.42 7.62
N TRP A 238 -13.71 2.35 6.69
CA TRP A 238 -13.09 2.20 5.39
C TRP A 238 -11.76 2.96 5.35
N THR A 239 -10.82 2.39 4.63
CA THR A 239 -9.51 3.00 4.38
C THR A 239 -9.28 3.11 2.89
N VAL A 240 -8.78 4.26 2.43
CA VAL A 240 -8.55 4.52 1.01
C VAL A 240 -7.14 5.06 0.82
N ASN A 241 -6.41 4.46 -0.11
CA ASN A 241 -5.10 4.98 -0.51
C ASN A 241 -5.29 6.36 -1.19
N PRO A 242 -4.48 7.37 -0.89
CA PRO A 242 -4.63 8.71 -1.46
C PRO A 242 -4.53 8.74 -2.99
N SER A 243 -3.78 7.83 -3.63
CA SER A 243 -3.80 7.68 -5.09
C SER A 243 -5.17 7.25 -5.63
N ALA A 244 -5.87 6.36 -4.91
CA ALA A 244 -7.22 5.95 -5.30
C ALA A 244 -8.22 7.09 -5.18
N VAL A 245 -8.05 8.00 -4.22
CA VAL A 245 -8.87 9.22 -4.11
C VAL A 245 -8.75 10.08 -5.35
N ILE A 246 -7.54 10.17 -5.95
CA ILE A 246 -7.33 10.86 -7.24
C ILE A 246 -8.10 10.16 -8.37
N PHE A 247 -8.06 8.82 -8.43
CA PHE A 247 -8.82 8.06 -9.44
C PHE A 247 -10.33 8.30 -9.32
N PHE A 248 -10.85 8.32 -8.09
CA PHE A 248 -12.25 8.61 -7.83
C PHE A 248 -12.61 10.02 -8.30
N GLY A 249 -11.80 11.02 -7.95
CA GLY A 249 -12.03 12.39 -8.39
C GLY A 249 -12.04 12.56 -9.90
N ARG A 250 -11.09 11.94 -10.61
CA ARG A 250 -11.05 11.95 -12.08
C ARG A 250 -12.30 11.32 -12.68
N LEU A 251 -12.77 10.19 -12.13
CA LEU A 251 -14.03 9.57 -12.56
C LEU A 251 -15.22 10.54 -12.42
N PHE A 252 -15.37 11.16 -11.23
CA PHE A 252 -16.52 12.05 -10.99
C PHE A 252 -16.48 13.31 -11.87
N MET A 253 -15.28 13.81 -12.19
CA MET A 253 -15.11 15.01 -13.03
C MET A 253 -15.27 14.72 -14.52
N THR A 254 -14.79 13.57 -14.99
CA THR A 254 -14.64 13.31 -16.44
C THR A 254 -15.55 12.20 -16.97
N GLY A 255 -16.15 11.40 -16.10
CA GLY A 255 -16.92 10.21 -16.49
C GLY A 255 -16.05 9.10 -17.10
N LYS A 256 -14.73 9.09 -16.84
CA LYS A 256 -13.78 8.11 -17.37
C LYS A 256 -12.92 7.54 -16.25
N VAL A 257 -12.57 6.26 -16.39
CA VAL A 257 -11.59 5.62 -15.51
C VAL A 257 -10.20 5.94 -16.03
N ASP A 258 -9.44 6.70 -15.25
CA ASP A 258 -8.04 7.03 -15.52
C ASP A 258 -7.19 6.56 -14.34
N LEU A 259 -6.44 5.48 -14.53
CA LEU A 259 -5.55 4.84 -13.54
C LEU A 259 -4.09 5.29 -13.71
N THR A 260 -3.86 6.46 -14.33
CA THR A 260 -2.53 7.08 -14.39
C THR A 260 -2.09 7.51 -13.00
N ARG A 261 -0.86 7.20 -12.66
CA ARG A 261 -0.26 7.54 -11.37
C ARG A 261 1.22 7.89 -11.48
N THR A 262 1.73 8.58 -10.46
CA THR A 262 3.16 8.87 -10.32
C THR A 262 3.75 7.90 -9.31
N VAL A 263 4.78 7.15 -9.73
CA VAL A 263 5.41 6.07 -8.96
C VAL A 263 6.89 6.40 -8.73
N ALA A 264 7.37 6.24 -7.50
CA ALA A 264 8.79 6.36 -7.20
C ALA A 264 9.54 5.10 -7.64
N VAL A 265 10.68 5.29 -8.30
CA VAL A 265 11.67 4.22 -8.53
C VAL A 265 12.85 4.51 -7.61
N ALA A 266 13.02 3.68 -6.59
CA ALA A 266 13.91 3.93 -5.46
C ALA A 266 14.79 2.72 -5.15
N GLY A 267 15.79 2.92 -4.29
CA GLY A 267 16.70 1.88 -3.81
C GLY A 267 18.12 2.06 -4.28
N SER A 268 19.06 1.47 -3.55
CA SER A 268 20.50 1.64 -3.78
C SER A 268 21.00 1.03 -5.10
N MET A 269 20.19 0.13 -5.70
CA MET A 269 20.51 -0.50 -6.98
C MET A 269 19.90 0.24 -8.18
N VAL A 270 19.30 1.42 -7.97
CA VAL A 270 18.81 2.32 -9.02
C VAL A 270 19.86 3.40 -9.28
N LYS A 271 20.21 3.63 -10.56
CA LYS A 271 21.23 4.63 -10.97
C LYS A 271 20.84 6.05 -10.56
N GLU A 272 19.61 6.43 -10.93
CA GLU A 272 19.04 7.76 -10.69
C GLU A 272 17.63 7.58 -10.12
N PRO A 273 17.51 7.43 -8.77
CA PRO A 273 16.22 7.32 -8.14
C PRO A 273 15.35 8.54 -8.43
N SER A 274 14.17 8.33 -9.03
CA SER A 274 13.30 9.40 -9.52
C SER A 274 11.86 8.91 -9.63
N TYR A 275 10.92 9.84 -9.87
CA TYR A 275 9.55 9.45 -10.16
C TYR A 275 9.32 9.22 -11.65
N VAL A 276 8.36 8.38 -11.97
CA VAL A 276 7.83 8.15 -13.32
C VAL A 276 6.32 8.26 -13.30
N SER A 277 5.76 8.83 -14.36
CA SER A 277 4.31 8.78 -14.60
C SER A 277 4.00 7.52 -15.41
N THR A 278 3.05 6.71 -14.98
CA THR A 278 2.68 5.47 -15.65
C THR A 278 1.26 5.05 -15.29
N LEU A 279 0.77 3.96 -15.85
CA LEU A 279 -0.52 3.35 -15.54
C LEU A 279 -0.36 2.18 -14.56
N VAL A 280 -1.40 1.91 -13.79
CA VAL A 280 -1.53 0.65 -13.04
C VAL A 280 -1.34 -0.52 -14.00
N GLY A 281 -0.61 -1.54 -13.58
CA GLY A 281 -0.37 -2.73 -14.39
C GLY A 281 0.71 -2.60 -15.46
N THR A 282 1.51 -1.53 -15.46
CA THR A 282 2.70 -1.43 -16.33
C THR A 282 3.73 -2.51 -15.96
N PRO A 283 4.36 -3.19 -16.93
CA PRO A 283 5.42 -4.16 -16.64
C PRO A 283 6.60 -3.52 -15.90
N LEU A 284 7.13 -4.18 -14.89
CA LEU A 284 8.28 -3.69 -14.12
C LEU A 284 9.55 -3.58 -14.97
N SER A 285 9.70 -4.43 -16.00
CA SER A 285 10.79 -4.34 -16.98
C SER A 285 10.82 -2.99 -17.71
N VAL A 286 9.66 -2.42 -18.03
CA VAL A 286 9.55 -1.12 -18.72
C VAL A 286 9.80 0.04 -17.76
N ILE A 287 9.34 -0.07 -16.51
CA ILE A 287 9.58 0.93 -15.45
C ILE A 287 11.08 1.00 -15.11
N LEU A 288 11.74 -0.15 -15.02
CA LEU A 288 13.16 -0.29 -14.62
C LEU A 288 14.12 -0.29 -15.80
N ASP A 289 13.62 -0.11 -17.04
CA ASP A 289 14.47 -0.11 -18.23
C ASP A 289 15.63 0.89 -18.09
N SER A 290 16.86 0.39 -18.29
CA SER A 290 18.12 1.14 -18.21
C SER A 290 18.40 1.80 -16.85
N LYS A 291 17.58 1.56 -15.82
CA LYS A 291 17.70 2.21 -14.50
C LYS A 291 18.55 1.44 -13.48
N LEU A 292 18.82 0.17 -13.71
CA LEU A 292 19.60 -0.64 -12.76
C LEU A 292 21.09 -0.32 -12.84
N THR A 293 21.76 -0.25 -11.68
CA THR A 293 23.20 0.03 -11.57
C THR A 293 24.08 -1.12 -12.07
N THR A 294 23.53 -2.33 -12.01
CA THR A 294 24.26 -3.56 -12.34
C THR A 294 23.28 -4.59 -12.95
N ASN A 295 23.85 -5.57 -13.63
CA ASN A 295 23.15 -6.79 -14.07
C ASN A 295 23.23 -7.93 -13.03
N GLU A 296 23.80 -7.63 -11.84
CA GLU A 296 23.86 -8.59 -10.73
C GLU A 296 22.46 -8.91 -10.21
N HIS A 297 22.39 -9.98 -9.41
CA HIS A 297 21.17 -10.41 -8.77
C HIS A 297 20.70 -9.37 -7.76
N VAL A 298 19.53 -8.78 -8.02
CA VAL A 298 18.92 -7.73 -7.19
C VAL A 298 17.54 -8.15 -6.72
N ARG A 299 17.12 -7.62 -5.57
CA ARG A 299 15.77 -7.75 -5.07
C ARG A 299 14.91 -6.61 -5.62
N ILE A 300 13.99 -6.94 -6.53
CA ILE A 300 12.94 -6.03 -6.99
C ILE A 300 11.74 -6.19 -6.07
N ILE A 301 11.20 -5.08 -5.59
CA ILE A 301 10.07 -5.03 -4.67
C ILE A 301 9.00 -4.12 -5.26
N ASN A 302 7.80 -4.63 -5.39
CA ASN A 302 6.61 -3.88 -5.78
C ASN A 302 6.03 -3.24 -4.50
N GLY A 303 6.40 -2.00 -4.23
CA GLY A 303 6.20 -1.28 -2.98
C GLY A 303 7.49 -0.95 -2.23
N ASN A 304 7.38 -0.62 -0.95
CA ASN A 304 8.51 -0.31 -0.07
C ASN A 304 9.18 -1.60 0.50
N PRO A 305 10.40 -1.49 1.07
CA PRO A 305 11.14 -2.65 1.54
C PRO A 305 10.51 -3.42 2.70
N LEU A 306 9.58 -2.83 3.45
CA LEU A 306 8.99 -3.46 4.64
C LEU A 306 7.65 -4.15 4.35
N THR A 307 6.81 -3.57 3.48
CA THR A 307 5.45 -4.08 3.21
C THR A 307 5.25 -4.51 1.76
N GLY A 308 6.22 -4.23 0.88
CA GLY A 308 6.13 -4.55 -0.54
C GLY A 308 6.30 -6.04 -0.83
N VAL A 309 5.95 -6.43 -2.05
CA VAL A 309 6.00 -7.82 -2.51
C VAL A 309 7.22 -8.04 -3.39
N LYS A 310 8.00 -9.11 -3.10
CA LYS A 310 9.09 -9.54 -3.98
C LYS A 310 8.56 -9.80 -5.38
N SER A 311 9.19 -9.19 -6.36
CA SER A 311 8.79 -9.24 -7.76
C SER A 311 9.97 -9.50 -8.68
N SER A 312 9.68 -9.78 -9.93
CA SER A 312 10.63 -9.93 -11.03
C SER A 312 10.40 -8.87 -12.11
N LEU A 313 11.29 -8.77 -13.07
CA LEU A 313 11.11 -7.90 -14.23
C LEU A 313 9.90 -8.28 -15.10
N ASN A 314 9.43 -9.52 -15.00
CA ASN A 314 8.27 -10.01 -15.75
C ASN A 314 6.93 -9.71 -15.07
N ASP A 315 6.96 -9.20 -13.82
CA ASP A 315 5.76 -8.85 -13.09
C ASP A 315 5.30 -7.44 -13.44
N PHE A 316 4.12 -7.09 -12.97
CA PHE A 316 3.43 -5.84 -13.28
C PHE A 316 3.28 -4.97 -12.04
N LEU A 317 3.23 -3.66 -12.24
CA LEU A 317 3.00 -2.69 -11.17
C LEU A 317 1.66 -2.98 -10.47
N SER A 318 1.72 -3.23 -9.18
CA SER A 318 0.54 -3.50 -8.36
C SER A 318 -0.41 -2.29 -8.32
N PRO A 319 -1.74 -2.51 -8.28
CA PRO A 319 -2.72 -1.42 -8.19
C PRO A 319 -2.51 -0.47 -7.01
N CYS A 320 -1.96 -0.96 -5.91
CA CYS A 320 -1.78 -0.19 -4.68
C CYS A 320 -0.32 0.28 -4.46
N ALA A 321 0.66 -0.18 -5.25
CA ALA A 321 2.05 0.20 -5.07
C ALA A 321 2.33 1.64 -5.51
N SER A 322 2.90 2.44 -4.64
CA SER A 322 3.29 3.84 -4.91
C SER A 322 4.76 3.97 -5.29
N GLU A 323 5.53 2.92 -5.08
CA GLU A 323 6.95 2.83 -5.40
C GLU A 323 7.32 1.44 -5.93
N VAL A 324 8.42 1.41 -6.68
CA VAL A 324 9.16 0.19 -7.03
C VAL A 324 10.54 0.34 -6.43
N THR A 325 10.91 -0.56 -5.53
CA THR A 325 12.18 -0.49 -4.81
C THR A 325 13.13 -1.58 -5.29
N VAL A 326 14.40 -1.22 -5.52
CA VAL A 326 15.43 -2.18 -5.91
C VAL A 326 16.63 -2.08 -4.97
N ILE A 327 16.90 -3.18 -4.27
CA ILE A 327 18.01 -3.30 -3.29
C ILE A 327 18.88 -4.52 -3.63
N PRO A 328 20.09 -4.64 -3.05
CA PRO A 328 20.90 -5.85 -3.21
C PRO A 328 20.19 -7.08 -2.68
N GLU A 329 20.25 -8.21 -3.41
CA GLU A 329 19.74 -9.51 -2.89
C GLU A 329 20.58 -10.00 -1.70
N GLY A 330 21.89 -9.72 -1.71
CA GLY A 330 22.77 -10.04 -0.60
C GLY A 330 23.53 -11.36 -0.78
N ASP A 331 23.94 -11.68 -1.98
CA ASP A 331 24.69 -12.91 -2.31
C ASP A 331 26.10 -12.92 -1.71
N ASN A 332 26.68 -11.74 -1.45
CA ASN A 332 28.01 -11.59 -0.85
C ASN A 332 27.97 -11.84 0.66
N VAL A 333 28.15 -13.09 1.06
CA VAL A 333 28.10 -13.53 2.47
C VAL A 333 29.48 -13.72 3.12
N ASN A 334 30.57 -13.57 2.40
CA ASN A 334 31.92 -13.88 2.89
C ASN A 334 32.45 -12.76 3.79
N GLU A 335 32.23 -12.89 5.09
CA GLU A 335 32.80 -12.02 6.11
C GLU A 335 33.80 -12.81 6.98
N ILE A 336 35.09 -12.63 6.71
CA ILE A 336 36.12 -13.17 7.60
C ILE A 336 36.08 -12.37 8.91
N LEU A 337 35.92 -13.05 10.05
CA LEU A 337 35.82 -12.44 11.40
C LEU A 337 34.73 -11.36 11.52
N GLY A 338 33.66 -11.48 10.74
CA GLY A 338 32.56 -10.49 10.70
C GLY A 338 31.92 -10.16 12.06
N TRP A 339 31.97 -11.09 13.01
CA TRP A 339 31.43 -10.92 14.37
C TRP A 339 32.23 -9.94 15.25
N ILE A 340 33.50 -9.67 14.93
CA ILE A 340 34.37 -8.72 15.66
C ILE A 340 34.49 -7.36 14.96
N MET A 341 33.97 -7.23 13.74
CA MET A 341 34.08 -6.00 12.96
C MET A 341 33.19 -4.89 13.53
N PRO A 342 33.66 -3.62 13.52
CA PRO A 342 32.89 -2.46 14.07
C PRO A 342 31.63 -2.12 13.30
N ARG A 343 31.48 -2.64 12.08
CA ARG A 343 30.27 -2.60 11.23
C ARG A 343 29.59 -1.24 11.14
N PHE A 344 30.34 -0.19 10.82
CA PHE A 344 29.81 1.17 10.61
C PHE A 344 28.74 1.25 9.50
N GLY A 345 28.73 0.28 8.57
CA GLY A 345 27.78 0.20 7.46
C GLY A 345 26.47 -0.50 7.77
N GLN A 346 26.33 -1.14 8.94
CA GLN A 346 25.12 -1.88 9.29
C GLN A 346 24.22 -1.09 10.23
N PHE A 347 22.91 -1.20 10.02
CA PHE A 347 21.90 -0.63 10.90
C PHE A 347 21.83 -1.42 12.21
N SER A 348 21.69 -0.73 13.34
CA SER A 348 21.58 -1.36 14.65
C SER A 348 20.59 -0.61 15.53
N THR A 349 19.54 -1.26 15.95
CA THR A 349 18.56 -0.76 16.92
C THR A 349 19.09 -0.83 18.35
N SER A 350 19.86 -1.86 18.67
CA SER A 350 20.41 -2.14 20.00
C SER A 350 21.77 -1.48 20.27
N LYS A 351 22.27 -0.66 19.33
CA LYS A 351 23.61 -0.04 19.38
C LYS A 351 24.75 -1.05 19.46
N SER A 352 24.55 -2.27 18.97
CA SER A 352 25.58 -3.32 18.95
C SER A 352 26.72 -3.02 17.97
N TYR A 353 26.47 -2.18 16.97
CA TYR A 353 27.46 -1.73 15.99
C TYR A 353 27.74 -0.23 16.15
N PHE A 354 28.92 0.23 15.82
CA PHE A 354 29.31 1.65 15.95
C PHE A 354 28.62 2.59 14.95
N SER A 355 27.78 2.07 14.07
CA SER A 355 26.96 2.85 13.13
C SER A 355 26.09 3.92 13.82
N TRP A 356 25.67 3.69 15.07
CA TRP A 356 24.89 4.66 15.84
C TRP A 356 25.60 5.98 16.12
N LEU A 357 26.95 6.00 16.01
CA LEU A 357 27.73 7.24 16.14
C LEU A 357 27.58 8.14 14.90
N CYS A 358 27.17 7.58 13.76
CA CYS A 358 27.03 8.29 12.50
C CYS A 358 25.59 8.81 12.34
N LYS A 359 25.28 9.95 12.94
CA LYS A 359 23.96 10.58 12.82
C LYS A 359 23.66 10.95 11.36
N GLY A 360 22.43 10.69 10.92
CA GLY A 360 21.96 11.03 9.57
C GLY A 360 22.50 10.15 8.44
N LYS A 361 23.18 9.05 8.78
CA LYS A 361 23.70 8.12 7.78
C LYS A 361 22.56 7.42 7.06
N GLU A 362 22.72 7.29 5.73
CA GLU A 362 21.93 6.39 4.92
C GLU A 362 22.59 5.01 4.85
N TYR A 363 21.78 3.97 4.93
CA TYR A 363 22.23 2.58 4.95
C TYR A 363 21.92 1.90 3.62
N ASP A 364 22.90 1.15 3.11
CA ASP A 364 22.74 0.25 1.98
C ASP A 364 22.48 -1.16 2.53
N LEU A 365 21.20 -1.47 2.79
CA LEU A 365 20.80 -2.75 3.33
C LEU A 365 20.44 -3.71 2.21
N ASP A 366 20.80 -4.97 2.38
CA ASP A 366 20.42 -6.07 1.51
C ASP A 366 19.17 -6.82 2.01
N ALA A 367 18.66 -7.73 1.20
CA ALA A 367 17.45 -8.49 1.48
C ALA A 367 17.66 -9.69 2.43
N ARG A 368 18.87 -9.86 2.99
CA ARG A 368 19.16 -11.01 3.88
C ARG A 368 18.57 -10.83 5.27
N ILE A 369 18.05 -11.91 5.81
CA ILE A 369 17.76 -12.00 7.24
C ILE A 369 19.09 -12.06 8.02
N LYS A 370 19.30 -11.09 8.88
CA LYS A 370 20.51 -11.02 9.74
C LYS A 370 20.24 -11.78 11.04
N GLY A 371 20.42 -13.08 11.01
CA GLY A 371 20.18 -14.00 12.12
C GLY A 371 19.41 -15.24 11.68
N GLY A 372 19.00 -16.07 12.62
CA GLY A 372 18.17 -17.26 12.38
C GLY A 372 16.78 -17.09 12.96
N GLU A 373 15.79 -17.67 12.33
CA GLU A 373 14.44 -17.79 12.85
C GLU A 373 14.44 -18.59 14.17
N ARG A 374 13.69 -18.14 15.16
CA ARG A 374 13.61 -18.73 16.50
C ARG A 374 12.16 -18.72 16.97
N HIS A 375 11.90 -19.50 18.04
CA HIS A 375 10.65 -19.34 18.76
C HIS A 375 10.53 -17.94 19.34
N MET A 376 9.31 -17.42 19.39
CA MET A 376 9.03 -16.07 19.86
C MET A 376 9.59 -15.81 21.27
N ILE A 377 10.39 -14.77 21.37
CA ILE A 377 10.92 -14.25 22.63
C ILE A 377 10.20 -12.94 22.92
N MET A 378 9.67 -12.81 24.14
CA MET A 378 9.09 -11.54 24.60
C MET A 378 10.22 -10.60 25.01
N SER A 379 10.60 -9.72 24.08
CA SER A 379 11.75 -8.84 24.23
C SER A 379 11.38 -7.42 24.64
N GLY A 380 10.10 -7.03 24.53
CA GLY A 380 9.62 -5.65 24.69
C GLY A 380 10.05 -4.73 23.55
N GLU A 381 10.57 -5.28 22.44
CA GLU A 381 11.02 -4.45 21.31
C GLU A 381 9.84 -3.93 20.47
N TYR A 382 8.73 -4.69 20.37
CA TYR A 382 7.56 -4.27 19.60
C TYR A 382 6.94 -3.01 20.19
N ASP A 383 6.87 -2.92 21.54
CA ASP A 383 6.31 -1.75 22.24
C ASP A 383 7.09 -0.45 22.01
N LYS A 384 8.34 -0.55 21.57
CA LYS A 384 9.18 0.63 21.28
C LYS A 384 8.86 1.22 19.90
N VAL A 385 8.37 0.39 18.97
CA VAL A 385 8.23 0.75 17.57
C VAL A 385 6.77 0.77 17.08
N LEU A 386 5.85 0.18 17.83
CA LEU A 386 4.42 0.20 17.51
C LEU A 386 3.72 1.32 18.29
N PRO A 387 3.31 2.41 17.65
CA PRO A 387 2.66 3.55 18.30
C PRO A 387 1.15 3.35 18.43
N MET A 388 0.71 2.16 18.84
CA MET A 388 -0.70 1.82 19.08
C MET A 388 -0.88 1.39 20.53
N ASP A 389 -2.08 1.59 21.10
CA ASP A 389 -2.42 1.19 22.46
C ASP A 389 -2.92 -0.26 22.50
N ILE A 390 -2.02 -1.16 22.12
CA ILE A 390 -2.27 -2.63 22.12
C ILE A 390 -1.09 -3.38 22.74
N TYR A 391 -1.35 -4.56 23.29
CA TYR A 391 -0.31 -5.46 23.81
C TYR A 391 0.26 -6.34 22.69
N ALA A 392 1.11 -5.77 21.83
CA ALA A 392 1.55 -6.38 20.57
C ALA A 392 2.16 -7.78 20.72
N GLU A 393 3.11 -7.97 21.67
CA GLU A 393 3.75 -9.29 21.87
C GLU A 393 2.75 -10.34 22.36
N TYR A 394 1.82 -9.97 23.22
CA TYR A 394 0.77 -10.88 23.69
C TYR A 394 -0.23 -11.21 22.59
N LEU A 395 -0.59 -10.24 21.75
CA LEU A 395 -1.46 -10.45 20.60
C LEU A 395 -0.85 -11.44 19.61
N ILE A 396 0.43 -11.28 19.26
CA ILE A 396 1.14 -12.22 18.37
C ILE A 396 1.15 -13.63 18.97
N LYS A 397 1.38 -13.78 20.28
CA LYS A 397 1.30 -15.08 20.95
C LYS A 397 -0.10 -15.69 20.91
N ALA A 398 -1.14 -14.89 21.14
CA ALA A 398 -2.53 -15.37 21.05
C ALA A 398 -2.87 -15.84 19.63
N ILE A 399 -2.35 -15.16 18.60
CA ILE A 399 -2.53 -15.58 17.21
C ILE A 399 -1.81 -16.93 16.96
N ILE A 400 -0.54 -17.05 17.36
CA ILE A 400 0.26 -18.27 17.17
C ILE A 400 -0.40 -19.47 17.86
N THR A 401 -0.99 -19.27 19.03
CA THR A 401 -1.67 -20.34 19.80
C THR A 401 -3.11 -20.61 19.34
N GLY A 402 -3.67 -19.78 18.44
CA GLY A 402 -5.04 -19.91 17.96
C GLY A 402 -6.11 -19.54 19.00
N ASP A 403 -5.76 -18.80 20.05
CA ASP A 403 -6.68 -18.36 21.09
C ASP A 403 -7.46 -17.12 20.65
N ILE A 404 -8.63 -17.33 20.02
CA ILE A 404 -9.46 -16.27 19.42
C ILE A 404 -9.97 -15.31 20.50
N ASP A 405 -10.43 -15.81 21.65
CA ASP A 405 -10.95 -14.96 22.72
C ASP A 405 -9.88 -13.97 23.22
N ARG A 406 -8.65 -14.44 23.35
CA ARG A 406 -7.52 -13.56 23.70
C ARG A 406 -7.14 -12.61 22.59
N GLN A 407 -7.18 -13.02 21.33
CA GLN A 407 -6.93 -12.11 20.20
C GLN A 407 -7.91 -10.92 20.23
N GLU A 408 -9.20 -11.19 20.47
CA GLU A 408 -10.23 -10.15 20.59
C GLU A 408 -9.94 -9.20 21.78
N GLN A 409 -9.60 -9.77 22.95
CA GLN A 409 -9.28 -8.98 24.15
C GLN A 409 -8.01 -8.12 23.99
N LEU A 410 -7.08 -8.54 23.13
CA LEU A 410 -5.79 -7.88 22.92
C LEU A 410 -5.77 -6.93 21.71
N GLY A 411 -6.91 -6.70 21.06
CA GLY A 411 -7.06 -5.66 20.05
C GLY A 411 -6.84 -6.10 18.60
N ILE A 412 -7.10 -7.38 18.24
CA ILE A 412 -6.95 -7.86 16.85
C ILE A 412 -7.82 -7.10 15.86
N TYR A 413 -8.94 -6.51 16.28
CA TYR A 413 -9.81 -5.72 15.40
C TYR A 413 -9.20 -4.38 14.99
N GLU A 414 -8.22 -3.88 15.74
CA GLU A 414 -7.61 -2.57 15.55
C GLU A 414 -6.38 -2.59 14.65
N VAL A 415 -5.86 -3.77 14.32
CA VAL A 415 -4.58 -3.92 13.64
C VAL A 415 -4.71 -4.39 12.20
N SER A 416 -3.74 -4.00 11.40
CA SER A 416 -3.47 -4.54 10.08
C SER A 416 -2.07 -5.19 10.03
N PRO A 417 -1.78 -6.05 9.05
CA PRO A 417 -0.43 -6.63 8.90
C PRO A 417 0.66 -5.56 8.77
N GLU A 418 0.40 -4.48 8.02
CA GLU A 418 1.38 -3.41 7.78
C GLU A 418 1.80 -2.67 9.07
N ASP A 419 0.94 -2.64 10.10
CA ASP A 419 1.26 -2.00 11.38
C ASP A 419 2.39 -2.73 12.09
N PHE A 420 2.55 -4.03 11.84
CA PHE A 420 3.63 -4.84 12.38
C PHE A 420 4.93 -4.82 11.56
N ALA A 421 4.99 -4.12 10.43
CA ALA A 421 6.15 -4.14 9.55
C ALA A 421 7.45 -3.64 10.23
N VAL A 422 7.37 -2.59 11.04
CA VAL A 422 8.52 -2.09 11.80
C VAL A 422 8.86 -3.01 12.97
N ALA A 423 7.86 -3.62 13.61
CA ALA A 423 8.06 -4.61 14.67
C ALA A 423 8.75 -5.87 14.12
N GLU A 424 8.36 -6.34 12.93
CA GLU A 424 9.00 -7.45 12.21
C GLU A 424 10.47 -7.16 11.90
N PHE A 425 10.80 -5.93 11.48
CA PHE A 425 12.16 -5.53 11.23
C PHE A 425 13.05 -5.60 12.46
N VAL A 426 12.56 -5.20 13.64
CA VAL A 426 13.32 -5.21 14.90
C VAL A 426 13.26 -6.55 15.63
N ASP A 427 12.37 -7.46 15.23
CA ASP A 427 12.16 -8.73 15.93
C ASP A 427 13.45 -9.55 16.04
N SER A 428 13.81 -9.88 17.28
CA SER A 428 14.99 -10.71 17.58
C SER A 428 14.79 -12.18 17.23
N SER A 429 13.54 -12.64 17.17
CA SER A 429 13.17 -14.03 16.82
C SER A 429 13.07 -14.24 15.31
N LYS A 430 13.03 -13.17 14.51
CA LYS A 430 12.91 -13.18 13.04
C LYS A 430 11.64 -13.87 12.54
N LEU A 431 10.54 -13.66 13.26
CA LEU A 431 9.22 -14.13 12.84
C LEU A 431 8.65 -13.24 11.73
N GLU A 432 7.89 -13.82 10.84
CA GLU A 432 7.10 -13.11 9.83
C GLU A 432 5.80 -12.56 10.45
N LEU A 433 5.90 -11.46 11.22
CA LEU A 433 4.78 -10.93 12.00
C LEU A 433 3.61 -10.51 11.13
N GLN A 434 3.88 -9.89 9.98
CA GLN A 434 2.85 -9.48 9.03
C GLN A 434 2.05 -10.69 8.54
N ARG A 435 2.72 -11.82 8.25
CA ARG A 435 2.05 -13.07 7.87
C ARG A 435 1.22 -13.65 9.02
N ILE A 436 1.79 -13.69 10.23
CA ILE A 436 1.08 -14.17 11.43
C ILE A 436 -0.20 -13.36 11.65
N VAL A 437 -0.13 -12.02 11.60
CA VAL A 437 -1.30 -11.15 11.76
C VAL A 437 -2.31 -11.39 10.64
N ARG A 438 -1.86 -11.52 9.38
CA ARG A 438 -2.74 -11.83 8.24
C ARG A 438 -3.49 -13.14 8.44
N ASP A 439 -2.80 -14.18 8.90
CA ASP A 439 -3.39 -15.49 9.17
C ASP A 439 -4.43 -15.42 10.31
N GLY A 440 -4.10 -14.70 11.40
CA GLY A 440 -5.04 -14.45 12.50
C GLY A 440 -6.31 -13.72 12.05
N LEU A 441 -6.15 -12.63 11.28
CA LEU A 441 -7.27 -11.88 10.72
C LEU A 441 -8.12 -12.72 9.76
N ASN A 442 -7.51 -13.63 8.99
CA ASN A 442 -8.24 -14.52 8.09
C ASN A 442 -9.05 -15.57 8.87
N VAL A 443 -8.53 -16.10 9.97
CA VAL A 443 -9.27 -17.01 10.86
C VAL A 443 -10.43 -16.27 11.48
N LEU A 444 -10.19 -15.12 12.09
CA LEU A 444 -11.21 -14.29 12.73
C LEU A 444 -12.33 -13.89 11.76
N ARG A 445 -11.98 -13.55 10.51
CA ARG A 445 -12.96 -13.22 9.47
C ARG A 445 -13.87 -14.40 9.12
N LYS A 446 -13.35 -15.62 9.15
CA LYS A 446 -14.15 -16.82 8.89
C LYS A 446 -15.08 -17.16 10.05
N GLU A 447 -14.65 -16.93 11.29
CA GLU A 447 -15.46 -17.15 12.49
C GLU A 447 -16.62 -16.13 12.59
N ASN A 448 -16.42 -14.92 12.08
CA ASN A 448 -17.41 -13.84 12.13
C ASN A 448 -18.25 -13.71 10.82
N ALA A 449 -18.12 -14.64 9.86
CA ALA A 449 -18.80 -14.60 8.55
C ALA A 449 -20.20 -15.33 8.55
#